data_b8378f0c8fb8843a105f2afbfe049f61
#
_entry.id   b8378f0c8fb8843a105f2afbfe049f61
#
_cell.length_a   1.000
_cell.length_b   1.000
_cell.length_c   1.000
_cell.angle_alpha   90.00
_cell.angle_beta   90.00
_cell.angle_gamma   90.00
#
_symmetry.space_group_name_H-M   'P 1'
#
loop_
_entity.id
_entity.type
_entity.pdbx_description
1 polymer ?
#
loop_
_entity_poly.entity_id
_entity_poly.type
_entity_poly.pdbx_seq_one_letter_code
_entity_poly.pdbx_strand_id
1 'polypeptide(L)'
;MKKIYDLDLPTMPENGVPSNTVIAIDGPAGSGKSTLAKQLADTFKLLYVDTGAMYRALTWAAIQNKVDFSNEDALAQLLAQSDLTLDSGVKSIVVRWDSKDISSEIRSSDIEANVSEVASHAIVRKEMVAIQRNISRSTGVVMEGRDIGSVVFPLADVKIYLDASVETRAIRRHKQLSKNDSSCTVQNVQADIIRRDKLDTERKESPLTISPDAMIFDNSNLSISEQLKEITSIVLFVIERSLPKLPEKQLPIATQTLKYKFAVGGMNTLLRFMGGK
;
A
#
# COMPACT_ATOMS: atom_id res chain seq x y z
N MET A 1 -11.80 -14.18 26.75
CA MET A 1 -11.05 -14.12 25.47
C MET A 1 -9.75 -13.38 25.76
N LYS A 2 -8.59 -14.07 25.75
CA LYS A 2 -7.28 -13.40 25.82
C LYS A 2 -7.15 -12.54 24.54
N LYS A 3 -6.86 -11.26 24.70
CA LYS A 3 -6.53 -10.38 23.57
C LYS A 3 -5.19 -10.83 22.99
N ILE A 4 -4.98 -10.64 21.69
CA ILE A 4 -3.71 -10.94 20.98
C ILE A 4 -2.49 -10.34 21.72
N TYR A 5 -2.70 -9.29 22.51
CA TYR A 5 -1.68 -8.60 23.31
C TYR A 5 -1.11 -9.41 24.49
N ASP A 6 -1.75 -10.52 24.88
CA ASP A 6 -1.31 -11.39 26.00
C ASP A 6 -0.46 -12.58 25.52
N LEU A 7 -0.07 -12.57 24.26
CA LEU A 7 0.73 -13.62 23.66
C LEU A 7 2.19 -13.17 23.57
N ASP A 8 3.11 -14.09 23.82
CA ASP A 8 4.52 -13.88 23.47
C ASP A 8 4.64 -13.72 21.96
N LEU A 9 4.55 -12.46 21.53
CA LEU A 9 4.69 -12.12 20.12
C LEU A 9 6.14 -12.37 19.69
N PRO A 10 6.38 -12.81 18.45
CA PRO A 10 7.74 -12.94 17.96
C PRO A 10 8.44 -11.61 18.13
N THR A 11 9.59 -11.63 18.81
CA THR A 11 10.48 -10.47 18.92
C THR A 11 11.16 -10.28 17.57
N MET A 12 11.50 -9.02 17.25
CA MET A 12 12.32 -8.75 16.07
C MET A 12 13.56 -9.66 16.11
N PRO A 13 13.86 -10.41 15.02
CA PRO A 13 15.10 -11.14 14.93
C PRO A 13 16.30 -10.20 15.16
N GLU A 14 17.34 -10.64 15.83
CA GLU A 14 18.54 -9.81 16.08
C GLU A 14 19.12 -9.23 14.79
N ASN A 15 18.99 -9.95 13.67
CA ASN A 15 19.45 -9.54 12.35
C ASN A 15 18.38 -8.81 11.51
N GLY A 16 17.22 -8.45 12.10
CA GLY A 16 16.09 -7.85 11.38
C GLY A 16 15.42 -8.82 10.39
N VAL A 17 14.62 -8.29 9.47
CA VAL A 17 14.08 -9.08 8.34
C VAL A 17 15.08 -9.12 7.18
N PRO A 18 14.99 -10.14 6.27
CA PRO A 18 15.86 -10.17 5.09
C PRO A 18 15.84 -8.86 4.30
N SER A 19 17.00 -8.41 3.87
CA SER A 19 17.17 -7.11 3.19
C SER A 19 16.46 -7.01 1.84
N ASN A 20 15.95 -8.12 1.31
CA ASN A 20 15.17 -8.18 0.07
C ASN A 20 13.67 -8.44 0.31
N THR A 21 13.20 -8.36 1.56
CA THR A 21 11.79 -8.57 1.90
C THR A 21 10.88 -7.59 1.18
N VAL A 22 9.81 -8.09 0.58
CA VAL A 22 8.78 -7.30 -0.10
C VAL A 22 7.44 -7.42 0.65
N ILE A 23 6.95 -6.30 1.17
CA ILE A 23 5.64 -6.19 1.80
C ILE A 23 4.74 -5.35 0.89
N ALA A 24 3.70 -5.98 0.35
CA ALA A 24 2.70 -5.34 -0.51
C ALA A 24 1.47 -4.95 0.31
N ILE A 25 1.03 -3.69 0.21
CA ILE A 25 -0.17 -3.19 0.91
C ILE A 25 -1.11 -2.57 -0.10
N ASP A 26 -2.23 -3.25 -0.34
CA ASP A 26 -3.29 -2.78 -1.21
C ASP A 26 -4.55 -2.40 -0.42
N GLY A 27 -5.46 -1.67 -1.04
CA GLY A 27 -6.75 -1.31 -0.44
C GLY A 27 -7.31 0.01 -0.96
N PRO A 28 -8.56 0.35 -0.59
CA PRO A 28 -9.27 1.51 -1.12
C PRO A 28 -8.70 2.86 -0.63
N ALA A 29 -9.20 3.94 -1.22
CA ALA A 29 -8.78 5.29 -0.84
C ALA A 29 -9.12 5.60 0.63
N GLY A 30 -8.18 6.19 1.39
CA GLY A 30 -8.41 6.58 2.79
C GLY A 30 -8.38 5.44 3.82
N SER A 31 -8.05 4.19 3.45
CA SER A 31 -7.98 3.07 4.40
C SER A 31 -6.80 3.14 5.39
N GLY A 32 -5.84 4.06 5.20
CA GLY A 32 -4.71 4.23 6.12
C GLY A 32 -3.42 3.53 5.69
N LYS A 33 -3.35 3.04 4.43
CA LYS A 33 -2.18 2.33 3.88
C LYS A 33 -0.87 3.08 4.08
N SER A 34 -0.83 4.37 3.75
CA SER A 34 0.40 5.18 3.83
C SER A 34 0.92 5.30 5.26
N THR A 35 0.02 5.40 6.24
CA THR A 35 0.40 5.43 7.66
C THR A 35 1.00 4.10 8.09
N LEU A 36 0.32 3.01 7.76
CA LEU A 36 0.78 1.66 8.06
C LEU A 36 2.09 1.34 7.35
N ALA A 37 2.18 1.59 6.05
CA ALA A 37 3.35 1.28 5.24
C ALA A 37 4.62 1.99 5.74
N LYS A 38 4.51 3.28 6.10
CA LYS A 38 5.62 4.04 6.72
C LYS A 38 6.07 3.40 8.02
N GLN A 39 5.12 3.08 8.91
CA GLN A 39 5.45 2.49 10.20
C GLN A 39 6.09 1.10 10.08
N LEU A 40 5.60 0.27 9.15
CA LEU A 40 6.21 -1.03 8.88
C LEU A 40 7.60 -0.87 8.26
N ALA A 41 7.79 0.06 7.33
CA ALA A 41 9.09 0.34 6.73
C ALA A 41 10.11 0.80 7.80
N ASP A 42 9.69 1.70 8.69
CA ASP A 42 10.53 2.13 9.82
C ASP A 42 10.85 0.99 10.79
N THR A 43 9.86 0.14 11.09
CA THR A 43 10.01 -0.99 12.01
C THR A 43 10.97 -2.03 11.45
N PHE A 44 10.83 -2.37 10.17
CA PHE A 44 11.60 -3.43 9.53
C PHE A 44 12.86 -2.93 8.81
N LYS A 45 13.12 -1.62 8.81
CA LYS A 45 14.24 -0.97 8.10
C LYS A 45 14.22 -1.25 6.60
N LEU A 46 13.02 -1.25 6.03
CA LEU A 46 12.77 -1.40 4.61
C LEU A 46 12.51 -0.05 3.94
N LEU A 47 12.65 0.02 2.63
CA LEU A 47 12.31 1.21 1.86
C LEU A 47 10.79 1.37 1.78
N TYR A 48 10.25 2.55 2.11
CA TYR A 48 8.85 2.87 1.90
C TYR A 48 8.61 3.42 0.50
N VAL A 49 7.60 2.92 -0.21
CA VAL A 49 7.20 3.38 -1.55
C VAL A 49 5.70 3.65 -1.63
N ASP A 50 5.32 4.90 -1.93
CA ASP A 50 3.94 5.35 -2.23
C ASP A 50 3.75 5.38 -3.75
N THR A 51 3.16 4.33 -4.33
CA THR A 51 2.91 4.31 -5.78
C THR A 51 1.87 5.32 -6.22
N GLY A 52 0.92 5.66 -5.36
CA GLY A 52 -0.02 6.75 -5.61
C GLY A 52 0.68 8.10 -5.80
N ALA A 53 1.78 8.35 -5.09
CA ALA A 53 2.59 9.55 -5.30
C ALA A 53 3.24 9.57 -6.69
N MET A 54 3.65 8.40 -7.23
CA MET A 54 4.21 8.29 -8.57
C MET A 54 3.18 8.66 -9.66
N TYR A 55 1.95 8.14 -9.56
CA TYR A 55 0.88 8.52 -10.49
C TYR A 55 0.48 9.99 -10.35
N ARG A 56 0.45 10.52 -9.13
CA ARG A 56 0.21 11.96 -8.90
C ARG A 56 1.32 12.83 -9.49
N ALA A 57 2.57 12.36 -9.47
CA ALA A 57 3.69 13.05 -10.09
C ALA A 57 3.53 13.13 -11.62
N LEU A 58 3.14 12.04 -12.28
CA LEU A 58 2.83 12.05 -13.71
C LEU A 58 1.63 12.96 -14.00
N THR A 59 0.59 12.95 -13.18
CA THR A 59 -0.57 13.84 -13.34
C THR A 59 -0.15 15.30 -13.23
N TRP A 60 0.71 15.65 -12.26
CA TRP A 60 1.29 16.98 -12.13
C TRP A 60 2.09 17.37 -13.38
N ALA A 61 2.95 16.50 -13.86
CA ALA A 61 3.75 16.76 -15.05
C ALA A 61 2.87 16.94 -16.29
N ALA A 62 1.81 16.16 -16.44
CA ALA A 62 0.85 16.32 -17.54
C ALA A 62 0.16 17.70 -17.50
N ILE A 63 -0.24 18.19 -16.32
CA ILE A 63 -0.79 19.53 -16.15
C ILE A 63 0.24 20.60 -16.57
N GLN A 64 1.50 20.50 -16.10
CA GLN A 64 2.55 21.47 -16.42
C GLN A 64 2.85 21.53 -17.92
N ASN A 65 2.79 20.38 -18.59
CA ASN A 65 3.08 20.27 -20.03
C ASN A 65 1.82 20.36 -20.91
N LYS A 66 0.64 20.60 -20.32
CA LYS A 66 -0.66 20.69 -21.02
C LYS A 66 -0.97 19.44 -21.83
N VAL A 67 -0.60 18.28 -21.33
CA VAL A 67 -0.91 16.97 -21.91
C VAL A 67 -2.34 16.60 -21.54
N ASP A 68 -3.13 16.21 -22.54
CA ASP A 68 -4.48 15.69 -22.35
C ASP A 68 -4.42 14.34 -21.59
N PHE A 69 -5.15 14.23 -20.49
CA PHE A 69 -5.18 13.01 -19.67
C PHE A 69 -5.74 11.79 -20.41
N SER A 70 -6.55 11.99 -21.47
CA SER A 70 -7.06 10.90 -22.32
C SER A 70 -6.02 10.37 -23.31
N ASN A 71 -4.91 11.08 -23.54
CA ASN A 71 -3.86 10.69 -24.48
C ASN A 71 -2.79 9.84 -23.80
N GLU A 72 -3.00 8.51 -23.76
CA GLU A 72 -2.11 7.57 -23.08
C GLU A 72 -0.69 7.54 -23.66
N ASP A 73 -0.54 7.71 -24.99
CA ASP A 73 0.78 7.74 -25.64
C ASP A 73 1.59 8.96 -25.21
N ALA A 74 0.95 10.14 -25.17
CA ALA A 74 1.61 11.36 -24.70
C ALA A 74 1.99 11.29 -23.22
N LEU A 75 1.14 10.70 -22.38
CA LEU A 75 1.45 10.47 -20.97
C LEU A 75 2.63 9.49 -20.80
N ALA A 76 2.66 8.40 -21.54
CA ALA A 76 3.74 7.43 -21.50
C ALA A 76 5.06 8.03 -22.02
N GLN A 77 5.00 8.83 -23.09
CA GLN A 77 6.17 9.55 -23.60
C GLN A 77 6.72 10.55 -22.59
N LEU A 78 5.83 11.32 -21.94
CA LEU A 78 6.22 12.25 -20.87
C LEU A 78 6.94 11.53 -19.73
N LEU A 79 6.42 10.38 -19.29
CA LEU A 79 7.05 9.57 -18.25
C LEU A 79 8.41 9.02 -18.70
N ALA A 80 8.52 8.52 -19.94
CA ALA A 80 9.75 7.92 -20.47
C ALA A 80 10.87 8.94 -20.67
N GLN A 81 10.54 10.22 -20.89
CA GLN A 81 11.52 11.29 -21.10
C GLN A 81 11.94 12.00 -19.83
N SER A 82 11.36 11.65 -18.69
CA SER A 82 11.57 12.33 -17.42
C SER A 82 12.22 11.41 -16.38
N ASP A 83 12.84 12.03 -15.39
CA ASP A 83 13.41 11.32 -14.24
C ASP A 83 12.48 11.46 -13.03
N LEU A 84 11.71 10.40 -12.75
CA LEU A 84 10.87 10.31 -11.56
C LEU A 84 11.60 9.55 -10.45
N THR A 85 11.97 10.23 -9.39
CA THR A 85 12.63 9.65 -8.22
C THR A 85 11.81 9.81 -6.94
N LEU A 86 11.97 8.82 -6.06
CA LEU A 86 11.39 8.81 -4.71
C LEU A 86 12.52 8.67 -3.71
N ASP A 87 12.80 9.73 -2.97
CA ASP A 87 13.83 9.73 -1.95
C ASP A 87 13.22 9.54 -0.56
N SER A 88 13.85 8.72 0.27
CA SER A 88 13.47 8.58 1.68
C SER A 88 13.92 9.84 2.44
N GLY A 89 13.00 10.75 2.69
CA GLY A 89 13.24 11.88 3.57
C GLY A 89 13.06 11.51 5.05
N VAL A 90 13.58 12.33 5.94
CA VAL A 90 13.56 12.10 7.42
C VAL A 90 12.13 11.93 7.98
N LYS A 91 11.12 12.56 7.37
CA LYS A 91 9.72 12.52 7.84
C LYS A 91 8.70 12.11 6.77
N SER A 92 9.09 12.14 5.49
CA SER A 92 8.22 11.84 4.36
C SER A 92 9.04 11.47 3.14
N ILE A 93 8.42 10.80 2.17
CA ILE A 93 9.02 10.64 0.85
C ILE A 93 9.11 12.00 0.19
N VAL A 94 10.27 12.28 -0.40
CA VAL A 94 10.47 13.37 -1.33
C VAL A 94 10.26 12.83 -2.74
N VAL A 95 9.30 13.43 -3.45
CA VAL A 95 8.99 13.09 -4.83
C VAL A 95 9.63 14.12 -5.74
N ARG A 96 10.53 13.67 -6.63
CA ARG A 96 11.18 14.54 -7.58
C ARG A 96 10.80 14.19 -9.00
N TRP A 97 10.62 15.23 -9.79
CA TRP A 97 10.43 15.13 -11.24
C TRP A 97 11.50 16.00 -11.90
N ASP A 98 12.39 15.40 -12.67
CA ASP A 98 13.55 16.04 -13.27
C ASP A 98 14.35 16.86 -12.23
N SER A 99 14.65 16.24 -11.09
CA SER A 99 15.36 16.82 -9.95
C SER A 99 14.58 17.89 -9.16
N LYS A 100 13.41 18.37 -9.61
CA LYS A 100 12.56 19.30 -8.88
C LYS A 100 11.77 18.54 -7.80
N ASP A 101 11.84 18.97 -6.54
CA ASP A 101 10.94 18.50 -5.47
C ASP A 101 9.52 19.02 -5.74
N ILE A 102 8.58 18.09 -5.93
CA ILE A 102 7.16 18.34 -6.18
C ILE A 102 6.25 17.75 -5.12
N SER A 103 6.81 17.40 -3.96
CA SER A 103 6.12 16.66 -2.89
C SER A 103 4.88 17.39 -2.36
N SER A 104 4.87 18.72 -2.37
CA SER A 104 3.71 19.53 -1.99
C SER A 104 2.71 19.66 -3.13
N GLU A 105 3.18 19.89 -4.33
CA GLU A 105 2.37 20.16 -5.53
C GLU A 105 1.49 18.96 -5.89
N ILE A 106 2.00 17.74 -5.77
CA ILE A 106 1.25 16.50 -6.08
C ILE A 106 0.06 16.22 -5.15
N ARG A 107 -0.21 17.09 -4.18
CA ARG A 107 -1.32 16.97 -3.22
C ARG A 107 -2.45 17.97 -3.46
N SER A 108 -2.38 18.73 -4.56
CA SER A 108 -3.44 19.67 -4.93
C SER A 108 -4.74 18.96 -5.32
N SER A 109 -5.87 19.68 -5.20
CA SER A 109 -7.20 19.18 -5.57
C SER A 109 -7.28 18.73 -7.03
N ASP A 110 -6.64 19.48 -7.93
CA ASP A 110 -6.66 19.21 -9.36
C ASP A 110 -5.97 17.89 -9.69
N ILE A 111 -4.86 17.58 -9.02
CA ILE A 111 -4.16 16.30 -9.18
C ILE A 111 -4.98 15.16 -8.57
N GLU A 112 -5.54 15.35 -7.40
CA GLU A 112 -6.40 14.38 -6.74
C GLU A 112 -7.64 14.03 -7.59
N ALA A 113 -8.21 15.00 -8.31
CA ALA A 113 -9.37 14.81 -9.18
C ALA A 113 -9.06 13.96 -10.42
N ASN A 114 -7.84 14.07 -10.97
CA ASN A 114 -7.49 13.53 -12.28
C ASN A 114 -6.58 12.28 -12.22
N VAL A 115 -5.95 12.01 -11.08
CA VAL A 115 -4.98 10.90 -10.96
C VAL A 115 -5.56 9.53 -11.29
N SER A 116 -6.84 9.29 -11.04
CA SER A 116 -7.48 7.99 -11.35
C SER A 116 -7.63 7.78 -12.85
N GLU A 117 -7.86 8.84 -13.62
CA GLU A 117 -7.88 8.79 -15.08
C GLU A 117 -6.49 8.46 -15.64
N VAL A 118 -5.46 9.22 -15.24
CA VAL A 118 -4.07 8.95 -15.64
C VAL A 118 -3.63 7.54 -15.27
N ALA A 119 -4.02 7.05 -14.09
CA ALA A 119 -3.69 5.71 -13.63
C ALA A 119 -4.51 4.57 -14.29
N SER A 120 -5.50 4.88 -15.13
CA SER A 120 -6.32 3.88 -15.83
C SER A 120 -5.69 3.38 -17.12
N HIS A 121 -4.73 4.13 -17.70
CA HIS A 121 -4.15 3.83 -19.00
C HIS A 121 -3.16 2.66 -18.96
N ALA A 122 -3.33 1.70 -19.86
CA ALA A 122 -2.54 0.46 -19.90
C ALA A 122 -1.04 0.71 -20.11
N ILE A 123 -0.69 1.60 -21.04
CA ILE A 123 0.72 1.93 -21.36
C ILE A 123 1.38 2.61 -20.17
N VAL A 124 0.71 3.60 -19.55
CA VAL A 124 1.21 4.29 -18.33
C VAL A 124 1.46 3.30 -17.20
N ARG A 125 0.53 2.37 -16.98
CA ARG A 125 0.68 1.36 -15.94
C ARG A 125 1.85 0.44 -16.19
N LYS A 126 2.04 0.00 -17.44
CA LYS A 126 3.17 -0.86 -17.81
C LYS A 126 4.52 -0.21 -17.45
N GLU A 127 4.69 1.06 -17.82
CA GLU A 127 5.93 1.80 -17.51
C GLU A 127 6.09 2.03 -16.00
N MET A 128 5.01 2.44 -15.31
CA MET A 128 5.03 2.61 -13.84
C MET A 128 5.39 1.32 -13.10
N VAL A 129 4.82 0.18 -13.48
CA VAL A 129 5.14 -1.13 -12.88
C VAL A 129 6.61 -1.49 -13.09
N ALA A 130 7.18 -1.17 -14.26
CA ALA A 130 8.61 -1.39 -14.51
C ALA A 130 9.48 -0.56 -13.57
N ILE A 131 9.16 0.73 -13.37
CA ILE A 131 9.86 1.61 -12.43
C ILE A 131 9.70 1.07 -10.99
N GLN A 132 8.50 0.74 -10.55
CA GLN A 132 8.21 0.21 -9.22
C GLN A 132 9.01 -1.06 -8.90
N ARG A 133 9.04 -2.00 -9.84
CA ARG A 133 9.85 -3.22 -9.70
C ARG A 133 11.34 -2.95 -9.64
N ASN A 134 11.82 -1.96 -10.38
CA ASN A 134 13.23 -1.60 -10.39
C ASN A 134 13.70 -1.06 -9.02
N ILE A 135 12.85 -0.31 -8.32
CA ILE A 135 13.15 0.22 -6.98
C ILE A 135 13.50 -0.91 -5.99
N SER A 136 12.82 -2.06 -6.07
CA SER A 136 13.03 -3.17 -5.13
C SER A 136 14.21 -4.08 -5.46
N ARG A 137 14.91 -3.87 -6.57
CA ARG A 137 16.03 -4.77 -6.99
C ARG A 137 17.22 -4.75 -6.04
N SER A 138 17.45 -3.65 -5.37
CA SER A 138 18.63 -3.45 -4.52
C SER A 138 18.32 -3.46 -3.03
N THR A 139 17.04 -3.42 -2.65
CA THR A 139 16.61 -3.35 -1.25
C THR A 139 15.21 -3.90 -1.07
N GLY A 140 14.90 -4.36 0.13
CA GLY A 140 13.54 -4.71 0.50
C GLY A 140 12.64 -3.47 0.61
N VAL A 141 11.36 -3.67 0.37
CA VAL A 141 10.40 -2.57 0.29
C VAL A 141 9.10 -2.87 1.05
N VAL A 142 8.51 -1.83 1.60
CA VAL A 142 7.09 -1.76 1.92
C VAL A 142 6.44 -0.86 0.89
N MET A 143 5.70 -1.44 -0.04
CA MET A 143 5.06 -0.70 -1.13
C MET A 143 3.55 -0.71 -0.97
N GLU A 144 2.95 0.47 -1.11
CA GLU A 144 1.49 0.62 -1.05
C GLU A 144 0.89 1.05 -2.38
N GLY A 145 -0.33 0.58 -2.65
CA GLY A 145 -1.06 0.94 -3.86
C GLY A 145 -2.47 0.37 -3.96
N ARG A 146 -2.80 -0.16 -5.14
CA ARG A 146 -4.08 -0.79 -5.47
C ARG A 146 -3.93 -2.18 -6.05
N ASP A 147 -2.77 -2.49 -6.57
CA ASP A 147 -2.46 -3.70 -7.33
C ASP A 147 -1.02 -4.19 -7.07
N ILE A 148 -0.49 -3.84 -5.90
CA ILE A 148 0.90 -4.19 -5.57
C ILE A 148 1.05 -5.71 -5.44
N GLY A 149 0.18 -6.34 -4.65
CA GLY A 149 0.22 -7.79 -4.43
C GLY A 149 -0.35 -8.61 -5.59
N SER A 150 -1.12 -8.00 -6.51
CA SER A 150 -1.71 -8.71 -7.64
C SER A 150 -0.90 -8.55 -8.94
N VAL A 151 -0.29 -7.39 -9.17
CA VAL A 151 0.39 -7.07 -10.44
C VAL A 151 1.86 -6.71 -10.25
N VAL A 152 2.19 -5.79 -9.34
CA VAL A 152 3.58 -5.32 -9.19
C VAL A 152 4.46 -6.41 -8.62
N PHE A 153 4.07 -6.99 -7.48
CA PHE A 153 4.77 -8.06 -6.79
C PHE A 153 3.85 -9.25 -6.49
N PRO A 154 3.48 -10.02 -7.52
CA PRO A 154 2.61 -11.19 -7.32
C PRO A 154 3.25 -12.30 -6.44
N LEU A 155 4.54 -12.21 -6.19
CA LEU A 155 5.31 -13.09 -5.31
C LEU A 155 5.87 -12.34 -4.09
N ALA A 156 5.23 -11.25 -3.64
CA ALA A 156 5.62 -10.55 -2.42
C ALA A 156 5.60 -11.51 -1.21
N ASP A 157 6.55 -11.34 -0.29
CA ASP A 157 6.66 -12.18 0.91
C ASP A 157 5.45 -12.03 1.82
N VAL A 158 4.90 -10.81 1.89
CA VAL A 158 3.69 -10.49 2.65
C VAL A 158 2.76 -9.63 1.81
N LYS A 159 1.48 -10.02 1.72
CA LYS A 159 0.44 -9.24 1.06
C LYS A 159 -0.67 -8.90 2.04
N ILE A 160 -0.97 -7.62 2.14
CA ILE A 160 -2.00 -7.08 3.02
C ILE A 160 -3.01 -6.31 2.18
N TYR A 161 -4.28 -6.66 2.30
CA TYR A 161 -5.38 -5.83 1.81
C TYR A 161 -5.96 -5.08 3.01
N LEU A 162 -5.66 -3.78 3.10
CA LEU A 162 -6.07 -2.93 4.20
C LEU A 162 -7.41 -2.27 3.86
N ASP A 163 -8.44 -2.62 4.62
CA ASP A 163 -9.79 -2.09 4.45
C ASP A 163 -10.25 -1.26 5.66
N ALA A 164 -11.27 -0.45 5.43
CA ALA A 164 -12.06 0.24 6.45
C ALA A 164 -13.41 0.64 5.85
N SER A 165 -14.43 0.80 6.69
CA SER A 165 -15.73 1.27 6.23
C SER A 165 -15.63 2.63 5.52
N VAL A 166 -16.51 2.88 4.56
CA VAL A 166 -16.53 4.16 3.81
C VAL A 166 -16.66 5.35 4.75
N GLU A 167 -17.49 5.22 5.78
CA GLU A 167 -17.72 6.24 6.79
C GLU A 167 -16.43 6.56 7.57
N THR A 168 -15.74 5.52 8.03
CA THR A 168 -14.44 5.69 8.75
C THR A 168 -13.41 6.37 7.86
N ARG A 169 -13.32 5.97 6.59
CA ARG A 169 -12.38 6.56 5.60
C ARG A 169 -12.73 8.02 5.32
N ALA A 170 -14.01 8.34 5.18
CA ALA A 170 -14.49 9.71 4.98
C ALA A 170 -14.16 10.62 6.17
N ILE A 171 -14.39 10.17 7.39
CA ILE A 171 -14.06 10.91 8.62
C ILE A 171 -12.54 11.15 8.70
N ARG A 172 -11.72 10.11 8.47
CA ARG A 172 -10.26 10.23 8.48
C ARG A 172 -9.76 11.22 7.42
N ARG A 173 -10.29 11.15 6.21
CA ARG A 173 -9.88 12.04 5.10
C ARG A 173 -10.37 13.46 5.31
N HIS A 174 -11.59 13.65 5.79
CA HIS A 174 -12.11 14.96 6.15
C HIS A 174 -11.22 15.66 7.20
N LYS A 175 -10.81 14.94 8.25
CA LYS A 175 -9.88 15.48 9.27
C LYS A 175 -8.53 15.93 8.69
N GLN A 176 -8.09 15.33 7.58
CA GLN A 176 -6.87 15.76 6.89
C GLN A 176 -7.09 17.01 6.05
N LEU A 177 -8.20 17.06 5.29
CA LEU A 177 -8.51 18.16 4.36
C LEU A 177 -8.97 19.42 5.06
N SER A 178 -9.78 19.31 6.12
CA SER A 178 -10.33 20.45 6.87
C SER A 178 -9.28 21.34 7.54
N LYS A 179 -8.02 20.88 7.62
CA LYS A 179 -6.89 21.71 8.06
C LYS A 179 -6.53 22.82 7.08
N ASN A 180 -6.81 22.60 5.79
CA ASN A 180 -6.44 23.51 4.70
C ASN A 180 -7.67 24.09 4.00
N ASP A 181 -8.83 23.47 4.14
CA ASP A 181 -10.09 23.88 3.52
C ASP A 181 -11.25 23.68 4.51
N SER A 182 -11.72 24.76 5.09
CA SER A 182 -12.84 24.76 6.03
C SER A 182 -14.20 24.54 5.37
N SER A 183 -14.32 24.64 4.05
CA SER A 183 -15.58 24.39 3.31
C SER A 183 -15.82 22.89 3.02
N CYS A 184 -14.82 22.06 3.22
CA CYS A 184 -14.90 20.62 3.02
C CYS A 184 -15.89 19.97 4.00
N THR A 185 -16.85 19.18 3.52
CA THR A 185 -17.79 18.42 4.35
C THR A 185 -17.50 16.93 4.30
N VAL A 186 -17.88 16.20 5.37
CA VAL A 186 -17.72 14.72 5.40
C VAL A 186 -18.49 14.07 4.25
N GLN A 187 -19.68 14.58 3.91
CA GLN A 187 -20.52 14.06 2.84
C GLN A 187 -19.83 14.19 1.46
N ASN A 188 -19.23 15.35 1.17
CA ASN A 188 -18.50 15.56 -0.07
C ASN A 188 -17.29 14.65 -0.18
N VAL A 189 -16.55 14.50 0.91
CA VAL A 189 -15.39 13.57 0.99
C VAL A 189 -15.83 12.13 0.80
N GLN A 190 -16.95 11.74 1.39
CA GLN A 190 -17.51 10.39 1.24
C GLN A 190 -17.91 10.10 -0.21
N ALA A 191 -18.58 11.04 -0.86
CA ALA A 191 -18.96 10.91 -2.26
C ALA A 191 -17.72 10.78 -3.18
N ASP A 192 -16.66 11.56 -2.91
CA ASP A 192 -15.40 11.46 -3.67
C ASP A 192 -14.70 10.11 -3.44
N ILE A 193 -14.66 9.62 -2.21
CA ILE A 193 -14.10 8.29 -1.89
C ILE A 193 -14.84 7.19 -2.65
N ILE A 194 -16.19 7.19 -2.63
CA ILE A 194 -17.02 6.21 -3.36
C ILE A 194 -16.74 6.28 -4.87
N ARG A 195 -16.69 7.48 -5.43
CA ARG A 195 -16.36 7.68 -6.85
C ARG A 195 -14.98 7.10 -7.20
N ARG A 196 -13.96 7.37 -6.40
CA ARG A 196 -12.58 6.88 -6.62
C ARG A 196 -12.49 5.38 -6.47
N ASP A 197 -13.11 4.81 -5.45
CA ASP A 197 -13.12 3.37 -5.24
C ASP A 197 -13.78 2.65 -6.41
N LYS A 198 -14.87 3.21 -6.95
CA LYS A 198 -15.52 2.70 -8.16
C LYS A 198 -14.57 2.73 -9.36
N LEU A 199 -13.91 3.87 -9.60
CA LEU A 199 -12.93 3.98 -10.69
C LEU A 199 -11.76 2.99 -10.53
N ASP A 200 -11.25 2.81 -9.31
CA ASP A 200 -10.14 1.91 -9.04
C ASP A 200 -10.55 0.42 -9.19
N THR A 201 -11.80 0.06 -8.85
CA THR A 201 -12.29 -1.33 -8.94
C THR A 201 -12.82 -1.71 -10.32
N GLU A 202 -13.41 -0.77 -11.06
CA GLU A 202 -14.02 -1.03 -12.38
C GLU A 202 -13.07 -0.75 -13.55
N ARG A 203 -11.87 -0.21 -13.30
CA ARG A 203 -10.91 0.01 -14.39
C ARG A 203 -10.53 -1.30 -15.06
N LYS A 204 -10.37 -1.25 -16.39
CA LYS A 204 -10.05 -2.42 -17.21
C LYS A 204 -8.68 -3.01 -16.87
N GLU A 205 -7.70 -2.13 -16.64
CA GLU A 205 -6.30 -2.52 -16.41
C GLU A 205 -5.97 -2.51 -14.93
N SER A 206 -5.52 -3.65 -14.42
CA SER A 206 -5.08 -3.84 -13.03
C SER A 206 -6.07 -3.27 -12.00
N PRO A 207 -7.35 -3.69 -11.99
CA PRO A 207 -8.33 -3.18 -11.05
C PRO A 207 -7.89 -3.42 -9.59
N LEU A 208 -8.40 -2.60 -8.67
CA LEU A 208 -8.26 -2.87 -7.25
C LEU A 208 -8.95 -4.19 -6.93
N THR A 209 -8.18 -5.22 -6.68
CA THR A 209 -8.65 -6.56 -6.34
C THR A 209 -7.90 -7.10 -5.13
N ILE A 210 -8.53 -8.03 -4.43
CA ILE A 210 -7.88 -8.74 -3.33
C ILE A 210 -7.10 -9.91 -3.94
N SER A 211 -5.77 -9.89 -3.80
CA SER A 211 -4.92 -11.04 -4.17
C SER A 211 -5.37 -12.29 -3.43
N PRO A 212 -5.40 -13.48 -4.07
CA PRO A 212 -5.88 -14.71 -3.44
C PRO A 212 -5.15 -15.11 -2.16
N ASP A 213 -3.89 -14.70 -2.03
CA ASP A 213 -3.00 -14.95 -0.89
C ASP A 213 -2.82 -13.72 0.02
N ALA A 214 -3.60 -12.65 -0.21
CA ALA A 214 -3.56 -11.47 0.63
C ALA A 214 -4.33 -11.68 1.93
N MET A 215 -3.77 -11.17 3.00
CA MET A 215 -4.44 -11.05 4.28
C MET A 215 -5.33 -9.81 4.27
N ILE A 216 -6.63 -10.01 4.51
CA ILE A 216 -7.60 -8.92 4.62
C ILE A 216 -7.60 -8.42 6.06
N PHE A 217 -7.34 -7.13 6.22
CA PHE A 217 -7.31 -6.48 7.52
C PHE A 217 -8.25 -5.27 7.56
N ASP A 218 -9.34 -5.39 8.30
CA ASP A 218 -10.28 -4.30 8.54
C ASP A 218 -9.86 -3.51 9.78
N ASN A 219 -9.50 -2.24 9.58
CA ASN A 219 -9.05 -1.34 10.63
C ASN A 219 -10.10 -0.31 11.04
N SER A 220 -11.38 -0.50 10.69
CA SER A 220 -12.46 0.47 10.95
C SER A 220 -12.51 0.92 12.40
N ASN A 221 -12.30 0.00 13.33
CA ASN A 221 -12.44 0.19 14.78
C ASN A 221 -11.11 0.14 15.54
N LEU A 222 -9.97 0.23 14.85
CA LEU A 222 -8.67 0.14 15.47
C LEU A 222 -7.96 1.50 15.52
N SER A 223 -7.25 1.74 16.59
CA SER A 223 -6.26 2.81 16.64
C SER A 223 -5.05 2.47 15.77
N ILE A 224 -4.28 3.48 15.39
CA ILE A 224 -3.05 3.31 14.60
C ILE A 224 -2.05 2.39 15.32
N SER A 225 -1.94 2.49 16.65
CA SER A 225 -1.02 1.67 17.45
C SER A 225 -1.46 0.21 17.53
N GLU A 226 -2.75 -0.06 17.69
CA GLU A 226 -3.29 -1.42 17.69
C GLU A 226 -3.08 -2.08 16.34
N GLN A 227 -3.46 -1.38 15.25
CA GLN A 227 -3.24 -1.85 13.88
C GLN A 227 -1.76 -2.19 13.63
N LEU A 228 -0.85 -1.29 13.99
CA LEU A 228 0.59 -1.53 13.77
C LEU A 228 1.06 -2.76 14.54
N LYS A 229 0.70 -2.87 15.83
CA LYS A 229 1.09 -4.00 16.67
C LYS A 229 0.62 -5.33 16.09
N GLU A 230 -0.65 -5.40 15.70
CA GLU A 230 -1.23 -6.63 15.13
C GLU A 230 -0.56 -7.01 13.81
N ILE A 231 -0.43 -6.06 12.88
CA ILE A 231 0.16 -6.34 11.57
C ILE A 231 1.65 -6.65 11.67
N THR A 232 2.40 -5.96 12.54
CA THR A 232 3.82 -6.28 12.77
C THR A 232 4.00 -7.73 13.21
N SER A 233 3.16 -8.19 14.14
CA SER A 233 3.22 -9.59 14.62
C SER A 233 2.96 -10.60 13.51
N ILE A 234 2.01 -10.30 12.63
CA ILE A 234 1.68 -11.15 11.49
C ILE A 234 2.80 -11.17 10.46
N VAL A 235 3.37 -10.01 10.15
CA VAL A 235 4.50 -9.89 9.22
C VAL A 235 5.68 -10.70 9.72
N LEU A 236 6.05 -10.57 11.00
CA LEU A 236 7.13 -11.36 11.61
C LEU A 236 6.85 -12.86 11.51
N PHE A 237 5.64 -13.28 11.85
CA PHE A 237 5.23 -14.68 11.78
C PHE A 237 5.35 -15.26 10.37
N VAL A 238 4.93 -14.50 9.33
CA VAL A 238 5.04 -14.96 7.94
C VAL A 238 6.49 -15.05 7.50
N ILE A 239 7.29 -14.02 7.82
CA ILE A 239 8.71 -13.97 7.42
C ILE A 239 9.51 -15.08 8.11
N GLU A 240 9.34 -15.30 9.41
CA GLU A 240 10.06 -16.37 10.13
C GLU A 240 9.80 -17.76 9.54
N ARG A 241 8.62 -17.99 8.98
CA ARG A 241 8.26 -19.25 8.34
C ARG A 241 8.74 -19.40 6.90
N SER A 242 8.94 -18.29 6.21
CA SER A 242 9.48 -18.27 4.86
C SER A 242 11.00 -18.46 4.83
N LEU A 243 11.68 -18.27 5.97
CA LEU A 243 13.12 -18.52 6.10
C LEU A 243 13.38 -20.04 6.09
N PRO A 244 14.44 -20.53 5.42
CA PRO A 244 14.83 -21.94 5.46
C PRO A 244 15.08 -22.33 6.91
N LYS A 245 14.37 -23.37 7.34
CA LYS A 245 14.19 -23.89 8.69
C LYS A 245 15.37 -23.65 9.65
N LEU A 246 15.17 -22.75 10.60
CA LEU A 246 15.70 -22.94 11.95
C LEU A 246 14.90 -24.07 12.63
N PRO A 247 15.49 -24.88 13.53
CA PRO A 247 14.81 -26.03 14.13
C PRO A 247 13.50 -25.62 14.81
N GLU A 248 12.49 -26.49 14.65
CA GLU A 248 11.11 -26.28 15.10
C GLU A 248 11.02 -25.75 16.54
N LYS A 249 10.86 -24.44 16.67
CA LYS A 249 10.23 -23.89 17.86
C LYS A 249 8.73 -24.04 17.68
N GLN A 250 8.08 -24.67 18.67
CA GLN A 250 6.63 -24.84 18.72
C GLN A 250 5.95 -23.49 18.46
N LEU A 251 5.00 -23.48 17.53
CA LEU A 251 4.17 -22.32 17.25
C LEU A 251 3.44 -21.84 18.50
N PRO A 252 3.43 -20.55 18.78
CA PRO A 252 2.55 -20.00 19.80
C PRO A 252 1.09 -20.33 19.47
N ILE A 253 0.31 -20.74 20.46
CA ILE A 253 -1.13 -21.09 20.39
C ILE A 253 -1.99 -19.92 19.84
N ALA A 254 -1.42 -18.73 19.73
CA ALA A 254 -1.97 -17.49 19.20
C ALA A 254 -2.58 -17.56 17.79
N THR A 255 -2.07 -18.44 16.96
CA THR A 255 -2.52 -18.57 15.56
C THR A 255 -3.91 -19.16 15.41
N GLN A 256 -4.47 -19.77 16.46
CA GLN A 256 -5.82 -20.34 16.42
C GLN A 256 -6.95 -19.31 16.60
N THR A 257 -6.63 -18.07 16.98
CA THR A 257 -7.63 -17.05 17.33
C THR A 257 -7.61 -15.83 16.42
N LEU A 258 -6.84 -15.85 15.32
CA LEU A 258 -6.81 -14.79 14.33
C LEU A 258 -8.17 -14.68 13.64
N LYS A 259 -8.94 -13.63 13.97
CA LYS A 259 -10.21 -13.25 13.31
C LYS A 259 -9.99 -12.65 11.92
N TYR A 260 -8.90 -13.02 11.24
CA TYR A 260 -8.61 -12.48 9.91
C TYR A 260 -9.30 -13.35 8.85
N LYS A 261 -10.01 -12.70 7.97
CA LYS A 261 -10.53 -13.35 6.76
C LYS A 261 -9.39 -13.36 5.75
N PHE A 262 -8.97 -14.55 5.35
CA PHE A 262 -8.12 -14.71 4.18
C PHE A 262 -9.00 -14.77 2.94
N ALA A 263 -8.55 -14.17 1.83
CA ALA A 263 -9.15 -14.41 0.52
C ALA A 263 -9.04 -15.90 0.16
N VAL A 264 -9.93 -16.35 -0.76
CA VAL A 264 -10.06 -17.76 -1.16
C VAL A 264 -8.74 -18.31 -1.68
N GLY A 265 -7.85 -18.78 -1.11
CA GLY A 265 -6.49 -19.23 -1.43
C GLY A 265 -5.50 -18.97 -0.30
N GLY A 266 -5.59 -17.82 0.36
CA GLY A 266 -4.77 -17.50 1.52
C GLY A 266 -5.07 -18.39 2.71
N MET A 267 -6.32 -18.82 2.89
CA MET A 267 -6.72 -19.77 3.93
C MET A 267 -6.05 -21.15 3.73
N ASN A 268 -5.99 -21.63 2.49
CA ASN A 268 -5.31 -22.89 2.17
C ASN A 268 -3.80 -22.78 2.38
N THR A 269 -3.22 -21.62 2.12
CA THR A 269 -1.80 -21.35 2.38
C THR A 269 -1.53 -21.36 3.88
N LEU A 270 -2.35 -20.67 4.67
CA LEU A 270 -2.21 -20.66 6.13
C LEU A 270 -2.40 -22.06 6.73
N LEU A 271 -3.40 -22.84 6.29
CA LEU A 271 -3.63 -24.21 6.74
C LEU A 271 -2.46 -25.14 6.38
N ARG A 272 -1.83 -24.96 5.20
CA ARG A 272 -0.58 -25.67 4.86
C ARG A 272 0.57 -25.28 5.79
N PHE A 273 0.71 -24.00 6.13
CA PHE A 273 1.71 -23.53 7.07
C PHE A 273 1.47 -24.02 8.50
N MET A 274 0.22 -24.23 8.91
CA MET A 274 -0.15 -24.68 10.25
C MET A 274 -0.11 -26.22 10.42
N GLY A 275 0.29 -26.96 9.38
CA GLY A 275 0.39 -28.44 9.46
C GLY A 275 -0.97 -29.14 9.51
N GLY A 276 -2.06 -28.47 9.15
CA GLY A 276 -3.36 -29.08 8.95
C GLY A 276 -3.34 -29.94 7.68
N LYS A 277 -3.63 -31.25 7.85
CA LYS A 277 -3.91 -32.15 6.72
C LYS A 277 -5.26 -31.81 6.08
#